data_3d69f5cc8a2d0415c655de6a1ac9a978
#
_entry.id   3d69f5cc8a2d0415c655de6a1ac9a978
#
_cell.length_a   1.000
_cell.length_b   1.000
_cell.length_c   1.000
_cell.angle_alpha   90.00
_cell.angle_beta   90.00
_cell.angle_gamma   90.00
#
_symmetry.space_group_name_H-M   'P 1'
#
loop_
_entity.id
_entity.type
_entity.pdbx_description
1 polymer ?
#
loop_
_entity_poly.entity_id
_entity_poly.type
_entity_poly.pdbx_seq_one_letter_code
_entity_poly.pdbx_strand_id
1 'polypeptide(L)'
;DFVYDERLLAGRGPAGQRRARRLALNTKLQNAALGFAPARALLSRYVLPKPGEGPGPHERETGRYELVFSGETDDGRTLRAVVEGDRDPGYGSTSRMLCEAALCLLQDVDRGMAAGGVWTPGAAMGMALVRRLQERAGLRFAIDDAA
;
A
#
# COMPACT_ATOMS: atom_id res chain seq x y z
N ASP A 1 11.50 21.57 3.43
CA ASP A 1 11.41 20.61 2.29
C ASP A 1 10.85 19.28 2.77
N PHE A 2 9.90 18.70 2.03
CA PHE A 2 9.36 17.38 2.33
C PHE A 2 10.18 16.32 1.58
N VAL A 3 10.77 15.39 2.33
CA VAL A 3 11.53 14.26 1.77
C VAL A 3 10.72 13.00 2.00
N TYR A 4 10.47 12.25 0.93
CA TYR A 4 9.75 10.97 0.96
C TYR A 4 10.64 9.83 0.49
N ASP A 5 10.65 8.72 1.23
CA ASP A 5 11.36 7.49 0.87
C ASP A 5 10.49 6.27 1.21
N GLU A 6 10.52 5.27 0.36
CA GLU A 6 9.69 4.07 0.48
C GLU A 6 10.56 2.82 0.50
N ARG A 7 10.38 1.96 1.50
CA ARG A 7 11.23 0.79 1.71
C ARG A 7 10.41 -0.43 2.11
N LEU A 8 10.87 -1.60 1.68
CA LEU A 8 10.34 -2.88 2.14
C LEU A 8 11.05 -3.29 3.45
N LEU A 9 10.26 -3.53 4.50
CA LEU A 9 10.78 -3.99 5.78
C LEU A 9 11.12 -5.49 5.71
N ALA A 10 12.39 -5.83 5.80
CA ALA A 10 12.87 -7.21 5.73
C ALA A 10 13.12 -7.86 7.09
N GLY A 11 12.83 -7.14 8.19
CA GLY A 11 13.11 -7.57 9.57
C GLY A 11 14.35 -6.94 10.17
N ARG A 12 14.60 -7.23 11.46
CA ARG A 12 15.71 -6.64 12.25
C ARG A 12 16.93 -7.55 12.30
N GLY A 13 18.09 -6.96 12.58
CA GLY A 13 19.37 -7.66 12.85
C GLY A 13 19.97 -8.39 11.65
N PRO A 14 20.93 -9.30 11.88
CA PRO A 14 21.66 -10.00 10.80
C PRO A 14 20.75 -10.87 9.90
N ALA A 15 19.68 -11.42 10.45
CA ALA A 15 18.70 -12.19 9.68
C ALA A 15 17.91 -11.29 8.72
N GLY A 16 17.47 -10.12 9.18
CA GLY A 16 16.82 -9.10 8.36
C GLY A 16 17.73 -8.61 7.23
N GLN A 17 19.00 -8.35 7.53
CA GLN A 17 19.98 -7.93 6.51
C GLN A 17 20.18 -9.00 5.42
N ARG A 18 20.27 -10.29 5.80
CA ARG A 18 20.38 -11.39 4.82
C ARG A 18 19.11 -11.46 3.95
N ARG A 19 17.94 -11.31 4.56
CA ARG A 19 16.67 -11.30 3.83
C ARG A 19 16.59 -10.12 2.87
N ALA A 20 16.98 -8.92 3.30
CA ALA A 20 17.01 -7.73 2.45
C ALA A 20 17.95 -7.90 1.25
N ARG A 21 19.16 -8.45 1.46
CA ARG A 21 20.11 -8.73 0.36
C ARG A 21 19.54 -9.75 -0.64
N ARG A 22 18.91 -10.82 -0.16
CA ARG A 22 18.26 -11.80 -1.04
C ARG A 22 17.14 -11.18 -1.86
N LEU A 23 16.28 -10.38 -1.23
CA LEU A 23 15.20 -9.66 -1.92
C LEU A 23 15.75 -8.71 -2.98
N ALA A 24 16.75 -7.90 -2.64
CA ALA A 24 17.39 -6.98 -3.58
C ALA A 24 18.03 -7.70 -4.76
N LEU A 25 18.72 -8.84 -4.52
CA LEU A 25 19.30 -9.65 -5.58
C LEU A 25 18.21 -10.26 -6.48
N ASN A 26 17.17 -10.84 -5.89
CA ASN A 26 16.05 -11.42 -6.66
C ASN A 26 15.37 -10.36 -7.53
N THR A 27 15.11 -9.16 -6.99
CA THR A 27 14.52 -8.05 -7.75
C THR A 27 15.42 -7.63 -8.91
N LYS A 28 16.75 -7.53 -8.67
CA LYS A 28 17.70 -7.20 -9.75
C LYS A 28 17.71 -8.25 -10.85
N LEU A 29 17.73 -9.53 -10.49
CA LEU A 29 17.72 -10.65 -11.45
C LEU A 29 16.39 -10.68 -12.23
N GLN A 30 15.27 -10.50 -11.55
CA GLN A 30 13.96 -10.43 -12.17
C GLN A 30 13.86 -9.26 -13.16
N ASN A 31 14.31 -8.06 -12.77
CA ASN A 31 14.31 -6.91 -13.66
C ASN A 31 15.24 -7.11 -14.86
N ALA A 32 16.41 -7.70 -14.68
CA ALA A 32 17.31 -8.05 -15.76
C ALA A 32 16.68 -9.06 -16.73
N ALA A 33 16.03 -10.09 -16.21
CA ALA A 33 15.33 -11.08 -17.02
C ALA A 33 14.15 -10.47 -17.80
N LEU A 34 13.38 -9.58 -17.18
CA LEU A 34 12.29 -8.85 -17.85
C LEU A 34 12.80 -7.84 -18.87
N GLY A 35 13.97 -7.27 -18.66
CA GLY A 35 14.65 -6.37 -19.62
C GLY A 35 15.17 -7.10 -20.86
N PHE A 36 15.47 -8.41 -20.75
CA PHE A 36 15.98 -9.21 -21.86
C PHE A 36 14.83 -9.86 -22.64
N ALA A 37 14.62 -9.45 -23.89
CA ALA A 37 13.44 -9.81 -24.67
C ALA A 37 13.16 -11.32 -24.78
N PRO A 38 14.15 -12.22 -25.03
CA PRO A 38 13.91 -13.66 -25.07
C PRO A 38 13.48 -14.24 -23.71
N ALA A 39 14.10 -13.81 -22.62
CA ALA A 39 13.72 -14.26 -21.28
C ALA A 39 12.33 -13.76 -20.91
N ARG A 40 12.01 -12.49 -21.23
CA ARG A 40 10.67 -11.95 -21.02
C ARG A 40 9.60 -12.74 -21.77
N ALA A 41 9.84 -13.10 -23.03
CA ALA A 41 8.91 -13.89 -23.82
C ALA A 41 8.67 -15.28 -23.19
N LEU A 42 9.73 -15.93 -22.71
CA LEU A 42 9.64 -17.21 -22.01
C LEU A 42 8.87 -17.08 -20.69
N LEU A 43 9.21 -16.09 -19.88
CA LEU A 43 8.53 -15.83 -18.60
C LEU A 43 7.06 -15.50 -18.80
N SER A 44 6.73 -14.65 -19.78
CA SER A 44 5.34 -14.31 -20.11
C SER A 44 4.51 -15.50 -20.57
N ARG A 45 5.15 -16.48 -21.19
CA ARG A 45 4.47 -17.68 -21.69
C ARG A 45 4.21 -18.72 -20.62
N TYR A 46 5.12 -18.89 -19.66
CA TYR A 46 5.12 -20.03 -18.74
C TYR A 46 5.06 -19.69 -17.26
N VAL A 47 5.38 -18.47 -16.85
CA VAL A 47 5.57 -18.13 -15.44
C VAL A 47 4.70 -16.95 -15.01
N LEU A 48 4.59 -15.92 -15.84
CA LEU A 48 3.82 -14.73 -15.48
C LEU A 48 2.31 -14.98 -15.68
N PRO A 49 1.47 -14.41 -14.80
CA PRO A 49 0.03 -14.42 -15.02
C PRO A 49 -0.32 -13.76 -16.35
N LYS A 50 -1.32 -14.29 -17.02
CA LYS A 50 -1.81 -13.68 -18.27
C LYS A 50 -2.57 -12.37 -17.96
N PRO A 51 -2.66 -11.46 -18.94
CA PRO A 51 -3.50 -10.28 -18.81
C PRO A 51 -4.93 -10.68 -18.39
N GLY A 52 -5.44 -10.04 -17.32
CA GLY A 52 -6.73 -10.36 -16.72
C GLY A 52 -6.71 -11.47 -15.66
N GLU A 53 -5.60 -12.18 -15.48
CA GLU A 53 -5.41 -13.11 -14.37
C GLU A 53 -4.86 -12.36 -13.14
N GLY A 54 -5.53 -12.51 -12.02
CA GLY A 54 -5.14 -11.95 -10.74
C GLY A 54 -5.16 -13.02 -9.64
N PRO A 55 -4.96 -12.63 -8.36
CA PRO A 55 -5.03 -13.55 -7.25
C PRO A 55 -6.41 -14.22 -7.18
N GLY A 56 -6.43 -15.50 -6.82
CA GLY A 56 -7.65 -16.27 -6.64
C GLY A 56 -8.55 -15.72 -5.52
N PRO A 57 -9.82 -16.15 -5.43
CA PRO A 57 -10.72 -15.69 -4.38
C PRO A 57 -10.15 -15.89 -2.97
N HIS A 58 -9.56 -17.04 -2.71
CA HIS A 58 -8.94 -17.36 -1.42
C HIS A 58 -7.77 -16.41 -1.10
N GLU A 59 -6.86 -16.18 -2.04
CA GLU A 59 -5.74 -15.27 -1.86
C GLU A 59 -6.20 -13.83 -1.60
N ARG A 60 -7.23 -13.38 -2.31
CA ARG A 60 -7.82 -12.05 -2.11
C ARG A 60 -8.45 -11.87 -0.73
N GLU A 61 -9.02 -12.94 -0.17
CA GLU A 61 -9.71 -12.90 1.13
C GLU A 61 -8.76 -13.11 2.31
N THR A 62 -7.69 -13.87 2.13
CA THR A 62 -6.74 -14.22 3.20
C THR A 62 -5.47 -13.37 3.19
N GLY A 63 -5.25 -12.59 2.16
CA GLY A 63 -4.13 -11.65 2.06
C GLY A 63 -4.13 -10.67 3.24
N ARG A 64 -2.94 -10.20 3.62
CA ARG A 64 -2.75 -9.19 4.67
C ARG A 64 -1.56 -8.32 4.33
N TYR A 65 -1.60 -7.09 4.80
CA TYR A 65 -0.47 -6.18 4.67
C TYR A 65 -0.38 -5.23 5.85
N GLU A 66 0.80 -4.71 6.07
CA GLU A 66 1.10 -3.68 7.05
C GLU A 66 1.98 -2.61 6.40
N LEU A 67 1.58 -1.36 6.55
CA LEU A 67 2.34 -0.19 6.16
C LEU A 67 2.74 0.58 7.41
N VAL A 68 4.02 0.84 7.56
CA VAL A 68 4.56 1.63 8.66
C VAL A 68 5.05 2.96 8.10
N PHE A 69 4.50 4.04 8.60
CA PHE A 69 4.90 5.40 8.29
C PHE A 69 5.76 5.93 9.44
N SER A 70 6.87 6.57 9.13
CA SER A 70 7.68 7.28 10.10
C SER A 70 7.97 8.67 9.54
N GLY A 71 7.52 9.68 10.24
CA GLY A 71 7.78 11.08 9.93
C GLY A 71 8.65 11.72 11.00
N GLU A 72 9.57 12.57 10.59
CA GLU A 72 10.40 13.39 11.47
C GLU A 72 10.20 14.84 11.09
N THR A 73 9.95 15.69 12.07
CA THR A 73 9.80 17.14 11.89
C THR A 73 11.14 17.83 12.07
N ASP A 74 11.27 19.07 11.57
CA ASP A 74 12.52 19.85 11.64
C ASP A 74 12.96 20.12 13.10
N ASP A 75 12.04 20.06 14.05
CA ASP A 75 12.30 20.18 15.50
C ASP A 75 12.65 18.83 16.17
N GLY A 76 12.83 17.76 15.39
CA GLY A 76 13.26 16.45 15.86
C GLY A 76 12.16 15.58 16.48
N ARG A 77 10.88 15.98 16.39
CA ARG A 77 9.77 15.12 16.82
C ARG A 77 9.54 14.02 15.80
N THR A 78 9.35 12.82 16.29
CA THR A 78 9.06 11.66 15.44
C THR A 78 7.61 11.21 15.66
N LEU A 79 6.89 11.00 14.57
CA LEU A 79 5.57 10.39 14.57
C LEU A 79 5.63 9.07 13.81
N ARG A 80 5.03 8.04 14.37
CA ARG A 80 4.87 6.76 13.70
C ARG A 80 3.40 6.42 13.56
N ALA A 81 3.00 6.01 12.36
CA ALA A 81 1.67 5.50 12.10
C ALA A 81 1.74 4.12 11.44
N VAL A 82 0.75 3.29 11.73
CA VAL A 82 0.64 1.94 11.16
C VAL A 82 -0.72 1.81 10.49
N VAL A 83 -0.73 1.27 9.29
CA VAL A 83 -1.95 0.92 8.56
C VAL A 83 -1.90 -0.56 8.23
N GLU A 84 -2.90 -1.29 8.70
CA GLU A 84 -3.05 -2.73 8.44
C GLU A 84 -4.28 -2.96 7.57
N GLY A 85 -4.19 -3.93 6.65
CA GLY A 85 -5.32 -4.40 5.87
C GLY A 85 -5.51 -5.91 6.00
N ASP A 86 -6.75 -6.34 6.12
CA ASP A 86 -7.16 -7.73 6.37
C ASP A 86 -7.34 -8.57 5.09
N ARG A 87 -6.99 -8.01 3.93
CA ARG A 87 -7.14 -8.63 2.61
C ARG A 87 -5.92 -8.38 1.72
N ASP A 88 -5.89 -9.04 0.57
CA ASP A 88 -4.90 -8.77 -0.47
C ASP A 88 -4.86 -7.27 -0.84
N PRO A 89 -3.67 -6.63 -0.82
CA PRO A 89 -3.54 -5.21 -1.10
C PRO A 89 -3.86 -4.84 -2.55
N GLY A 90 -3.64 -5.76 -3.50
CA GLY A 90 -3.78 -5.49 -4.92
C GLY A 90 -5.23 -5.32 -5.36
N TYR A 91 -6.08 -6.26 -4.99
CA TYR A 91 -7.48 -6.31 -5.44
C TYR A 91 -8.47 -6.35 -4.28
N GLY A 92 -8.24 -7.21 -3.29
CA GLY A 92 -9.17 -7.42 -2.18
C GLY A 92 -9.43 -6.17 -1.35
N SER A 93 -8.39 -5.51 -0.91
CA SER A 93 -8.46 -4.27 -0.12
C SER A 93 -8.72 -3.06 -1.01
N THR A 94 -8.01 -2.93 -2.13
CA THR A 94 -8.12 -1.76 -3.02
C THR A 94 -9.54 -1.57 -3.57
N SER A 95 -10.23 -2.63 -3.94
CA SER A 95 -11.61 -2.52 -4.43
C SER A 95 -12.56 -1.95 -3.37
N ARG A 96 -12.41 -2.38 -2.11
CA ARG A 96 -13.21 -1.85 -0.99
C ARG A 96 -12.86 -0.41 -0.68
N MET A 97 -11.56 -0.08 -0.63
CA MET A 97 -11.13 1.30 -0.43
C MET A 97 -11.69 2.24 -1.48
N LEU A 98 -11.69 1.82 -2.75
CA LEU A 98 -12.23 2.62 -3.85
C LEU A 98 -13.73 2.84 -3.71
N CYS A 99 -14.49 1.78 -3.40
CA CYS A 99 -15.94 1.89 -3.18
C CYS A 99 -16.26 2.79 -1.99
N GLU A 100 -15.57 2.61 -0.87
CA GLU A 100 -15.81 3.42 0.33
C GLU A 100 -15.36 4.88 0.15
N ALA A 101 -14.31 5.13 -0.62
CA ALA A 101 -13.91 6.49 -0.99
C ALA A 101 -14.98 7.20 -1.85
N ALA A 102 -15.55 6.50 -2.83
CA ALA A 102 -16.64 7.04 -3.65
C ALA A 102 -17.89 7.35 -2.80
N LEU A 103 -18.27 6.44 -1.90
CA LEU A 103 -19.39 6.65 -0.98
C LEU A 103 -19.11 7.76 0.04
N CYS A 104 -17.88 7.86 0.55
CA CYS A 104 -17.46 8.96 1.44
C CYS A 104 -17.62 10.32 0.77
N LEU A 105 -17.17 10.43 -0.47
CA LEU A 105 -17.29 11.67 -1.24
C LEU A 105 -18.76 12.08 -1.47
N LEU A 106 -19.65 11.10 -1.63
CA LEU A 106 -21.07 11.36 -1.88
C LEU A 106 -21.87 11.67 -0.61
N GLN A 107 -21.51 11.08 0.51
CA GLN A 107 -22.34 11.03 1.71
C GLN A 107 -21.76 11.79 2.91
N ASP A 108 -20.44 11.85 3.04
CA ASP A 108 -19.77 12.29 4.26
C ASP A 108 -18.99 13.61 4.06
N VAL A 109 -18.76 14.03 2.81
CA VAL A 109 -18.07 15.28 2.49
C VAL A 109 -19.08 16.34 2.10
N ASP A 110 -19.04 17.43 2.84
CA ASP A 110 -19.91 18.58 2.54
C ASP A 110 -19.46 19.29 1.26
N ARG A 111 -20.36 19.50 0.31
CA ARG A 111 -20.05 20.11 -1.00
C ARG A 111 -19.44 21.52 -0.89
N GLY A 112 -19.63 22.18 0.24
CA GLY A 112 -19.04 23.49 0.53
C GLY A 112 -17.60 23.44 1.06
N MET A 113 -17.12 22.27 1.50
CA MET A 113 -15.80 22.13 2.12
C MET A 113 -14.67 21.75 1.14
N ALA A 114 -15.00 21.18 0.00
CA ALA A 114 -14.03 20.81 -1.02
C ALA A 114 -14.15 21.77 -2.21
N ALA A 115 -13.18 22.63 -2.39
CA ALA A 115 -13.03 23.36 -3.65
C ALA A 115 -12.89 22.36 -4.80
N GLY A 116 -13.50 22.63 -5.95
CA GLY A 116 -13.33 21.78 -7.14
C GLY A 116 -11.85 21.65 -7.52
N GLY A 117 -11.47 20.51 -8.12
CA GLY A 117 -10.09 20.26 -8.52
C GLY A 117 -9.73 18.78 -8.49
N VAL A 118 -8.43 18.49 -8.64
CA VAL A 118 -7.86 17.14 -8.53
C VAL A 118 -7.20 17.00 -7.15
N TRP A 119 -7.75 16.13 -6.33
CA TRP A 119 -7.31 15.91 -4.96
C TRP A 119 -6.99 14.43 -4.72
N THR A 120 -6.03 14.17 -3.86
CA THR A 120 -5.88 12.81 -3.32
C THR A 120 -7.02 12.49 -2.37
N PRO A 121 -7.45 11.22 -2.25
CA PRO A 121 -8.54 10.84 -1.34
C PRO A 121 -8.34 11.30 0.10
N GLY A 122 -7.10 11.21 0.61
CA GLY A 122 -6.78 11.68 1.96
C GLY A 122 -6.96 13.19 2.12
N ALA A 123 -6.53 14.00 1.15
CA ALA A 123 -6.68 15.44 1.18
C ALA A 123 -8.13 15.89 1.00
N ALA A 124 -8.90 15.18 0.18
CA ALA A 124 -10.31 15.50 -0.09
C ALA A 124 -11.25 15.12 1.07
N MET A 125 -11.00 14.01 1.74
CA MET A 125 -11.96 13.38 2.66
C MET A 125 -11.45 13.24 4.09
N GLY A 126 -10.14 13.34 4.33
CA GLY A 126 -9.52 13.35 5.65
C GLY A 126 -10.01 12.24 6.58
N MET A 127 -10.35 12.60 7.81
CA MET A 127 -10.78 11.66 8.85
C MET A 127 -12.15 10.99 8.58
N ALA A 128 -12.99 11.55 7.72
CA ALA A 128 -14.23 10.92 7.31
C ALA A 128 -13.92 9.61 6.56
N LEU A 129 -12.97 9.65 5.63
CA LEU A 129 -12.51 8.46 4.92
C LEU A 129 -11.86 7.43 5.87
N VAL A 130 -10.98 7.86 6.78
CA VAL A 130 -10.32 6.96 7.75
C VAL A 130 -11.36 6.17 8.56
N ARG A 131 -12.36 6.83 9.13
CA ARG A 131 -13.45 6.17 9.88
C ARG A 131 -14.17 5.13 9.02
N ARG A 132 -14.55 5.51 7.80
CA ARG A 132 -15.26 4.64 6.89
C ARG A 132 -14.46 3.42 6.49
N LEU A 133 -13.16 3.58 6.23
CA LEU A 133 -12.26 2.49 5.88
C LEU A 133 -12.08 1.51 7.04
N GLN A 134 -12.03 2.00 8.28
CA GLN A 134 -11.97 1.13 9.47
C GLN A 134 -13.26 0.35 9.68
N GLU A 135 -14.41 0.98 9.52
CA GLU A 135 -15.70 0.37 9.78
C GLU A 135 -16.13 -0.63 8.69
N ARG A 136 -15.74 -0.39 7.43
CA ARG A 136 -16.36 -1.06 6.27
C ARG A 136 -15.37 -1.72 5.30
N ALA A 137 -14.10 -1.30 5.28
CA ALA A 137 -13.13 -1.81 4.34
C ALA A 137 -12.10 -2.79 4.96
N GLY A 138 -12.16 -3.03 6.27
CA GLY A 138 -11.24 -3.94 6.96
C GLY A 138 -9.84 -3.37 7.15
N LEU A 139 -9.71 -2.04 7.20
CA LEU A 139 -8.45 -1.37 7.52
C LEU A 139 -8.40 -0.99 9.00
N ARG A 140 -7.19 -0.95 9.53
CA ARG A 140 -6.89 -0.43 10.85
C ARG A 140 -5.83 0.66 10.73
N PHE A 141 -6.09 1.81 11.31
CA PHE A 141 -5.15 2.92 11.42
C PHE A 141 -4.78 3.10 12.88
N ALA A 142 -3.50 3.15 13.18
CA ALA A 142 -2.99 3.40 14.52
C ALA A 142 -1.85 4.42 14.45
N ILE A 143 -1.83 5.33 15.41
CA ILE A 143 -0.69 6.19 15.68
C ILE A 143 0.05 5.56 16.84
N ASP A 144 1.34 5.34 16.65
CA ASP A 144 2.23 4.84 17.68
C ASP A 144 3.03 6.07 18.15
N ASP A 145 2.59 6.65 19.24
CA ASP A 145 3.33 7.72 19.90
C ASP A 145 4.61 7.11 20.47
N ALA A 146 5.63 7.03 19.64
CA ALA A 146 6.96 6.68 20.10
C ALA A 146 7.44 7.84 21.00
N ALA A 147 7.34 7.61 22.31
CA ALA A 147 7.97 8.45 23.31
C ALA A 147 9.50 8.38 23.20
#